data_ef36744118b572c28c666b860137e7c0
#
_entry.id   ef36744118b572c28c666b860137e7c0
#
_cell.length_a   1.000
_cell.length_b   1.000
_cell.length_c   1.000
_cell.angle_alpha   90.00
_cell.angle_beta   90.00
_cell.angle_gamma   90.00
#
_symmetry.space_group_name_H-M   'P 1'
#
loop_
_entity.id
_entity.type
_entity.pdbx_description
1 polymer ?
#
loop_
_entity_poly.entity_id
_entity_poly.type
_entity_poly.pdbx_seq_one_letter_code
_entity_poly.pdbx_strand_id
1 'polypeptide(L)'
;MEGGGTRFVVAVRDAATDETILHERVPTTDAATTLGRVRELLSARGPLAAVGVACFGPLDTNAGRLFDTPKPSWGGVDLRAGILPRADVPVRFETDVVGAALGEQARGAGQGCRDLVYVTVGTGIGAGLLVDGVPVRGRLHPEVGHLRLARAAGDTFRGACPHHGACWEGLASGAAIAARAGRPAEELPDDDPVWDLVVHDLAQGLLALTLTTAPERLLVGGGVGLRPGLLEQVRSRLLELAAGYLPPERFGDDAAWLQPAGLGSGAGIEGAFVLARSLVT
;
A
#
# COMPACT_ATOMS: atom_id res chain seq x y z
N MET A 1 5.55 -13.75 0.38
CA MET A 1 4.24 -13.71 1.06
C MET A 1 3.76 -12.28 1.16
N GLU A 2 2.50 -12.04 0.86
CA GLU A 2 1.81 -10.77 1.10
C GLU A 2 0.74 -10.97 2.17
N GLY A 3 0.74 -10.17 3.22
CA GLY A 3 -0.23 -10.20 4.31
C GLY A 3 -1.19 -9.04 4.23
N GLY A 4 -2.40 -9.28 3.72
CA GLY A 4 -3.46 -8.29 3.66
C GLY A 4 -4.48 -8.40 4.80
N GLY A 5 -5.30 -7.37 4.92
CA GLY A 5 -6.33 -7.29 5.97
C GLY A 5 -7.39 -8.37 5.92
N THR A 6 -7.69 -8.94 4.77
CA THR A 6 -8.72 -9.97 4.56
C THR A 6 -8.16 -11.32 4.16
N ARG A 7 -6.97 -11.35 3.58
CA ARG A 7 -6.29 -12.56 3.12
C ARG A 7 -4.79 -12.38 3.10
N PHE A 8 -4.09 -13.49 3.24
CA PHE A 8 -2.68 -13.64 2.90
C PHE A 8 -2.56 -14.27 1.52
N VAL A 9 -1.59 -13.82 0.73
CA VAL A 9 -1.16 -14.48 -0.50
C VAL A 9 0.19 -15.12 -0.26
N VAL A 10 0.27 -16.43 -0.48
CA VAL A 10 1.51 -17.21 -0.34
C VAL A 10 1.90 -17.72 -1.72
N ALA A 11 3.08 -17.33 -2.18
CA ALA A 11 3.59 -17.82 -3.45
C ALA A 11 5.04 -18.26 -3.30
N VAL A 12 5.43 -19.26 -4.07
CA VAL A 12 6.79 -19.78 -4.17
C VAL A 12 7.19 -19.77 -5.63
N ARG A 13 8.39 -19.23 -5.92
CA ARG A 13 9.01 -19.29 -7.24
C ARG A 13 10.26 -20.12 -7.22
N ASP A 14 10.49 -20.85 -8.30
CA ASP A 14 11.78 -21.45 -8.58
C ASP A 14 12.82 -20.36 -8.82
N ALA A 15 13.96 -20.43 -8.12
CA ALA A 15 14.98 -19.39 -8.19
C ALA A 15 15.74 -19.37 -9.52
N ALA A 16 15.80 -20.48 -10.24
CA ALA A 16 16.53 -20.61 -11.50
C ALA A 16 15.66 -20.22 -12.70
N THR A 17 14.38 -20.61 -12.70
CA THR A 17 13.47 -20.43 -13.84
C THR A 17 12.52 -19.23 -13.69
N ASP A 18 12.40 -18.67 -12.48
CA ASP A 18 11.39 -17.66 -12.10
C ASP A 18 9.94 -18.13 -12.23
N GLU A 19 9.72 -19.43 -12.40
CA GLU A 19 8.40 -20.03 -12.51
C GLU A 19 7.70 -20.05 -11.14
N THR A 20 6.43 -19.65 -11.11
CA THR A 20 5.61 -19.74 -9.90
C THR A 20 5.10 -21.17 -9.72
N ILE A 21 5.61 -21.86 -8.71
CA ILE A 21 5.28 -23.26 -8.37
C ILE A 21 4.21 -23.40 -7.27
N LEU A 22 3.89 -22.30 -6.58
CA LEU A 22 2.80 -22.20 -5.63
C LEU A 22 2.22 -20.79 -5.70
N HIS A 23 0.89 -20.68 -5.67
CA HIS A 23 0.17 -19.42 -5.47
C HIS A 23 -1.17 -19.71 -4.77
N GLU A 24 -1.22 -19.43 -3.47
CA GLU A 24 -2.37 -19.76 -2.62
C GLU A 24 -2.87 -18.55 -1.85
N ARG A 25 -4.17 -18.54 -1.58
CA ARG A 25 -4.83 -17.51 -0.78
C ARG A 25 -5.28 -18.11 0.54
N VAL A 26 -4.84 -17.52 1.65
CA VAL A 26 -5.20 -17.93 3.01
C VAL A 26 -6.05 -16.82 3.63
N PRO A 27 -7.26 -17.09 4.11
CA PRO A 27 -8.07 -16.08 4.81
C PRO A 27 -7.33 -15.52 6.03
N THR A 28 -7.41 -14.20 6.25
CA THR A 28 -6.91 -13.58 7.47
C THR A 28 -7.94 -13.73 8.58
N THR A 29 -7.70 -14.67 9.47
CA THR A 29 -8.50 -14.92 10.69
C THR A 29 -7.69 -14.51 11.92
N ASP A 30 -7.66 -15.32 12.98
CA ASP A 30 -6.68 -15.13 14.05
C ASP A 30 -5.26 -15.44 13.57
N ALA A 31 -4.28 -14.83 14.25
CA ALA A 31 -2.88 -14.92 13.81
C ALA A 31 -2.33 -16.36 13.82
N ALA A 32 -2.68 -17.16 14.83
CA ALA A 32 -2.15 -18.51 14.97
C ALA A 32 -2.63 -19.42 13.82
N THR A 33 -3.93 -19.39 13.52
CA THR A 33 -4.53 -20.16 12.43
C THR A 33 -3.97 -19.74 11.07
N THR A 34 -3.96 -18.41 10.79
CA THR A 34 -3.50 -17.88 9.51
C THR A 34 -2.02 -18.20 9.28
N LEU A 35 -1.15 -17.89 10.25
CA LEU A 35 0.31 -18.10 10.11
C LEU A 35 0.67 -19.57 10.13
N GLY A 36 -0.06 -20.41 10.89
CA GLY A 36 0.07 -21.88 10.86
C GLY A 36 -0.15 -22.41 9.45
N ARG A 37 -1.20 -21.98 8.77
CA ARG A 37 -1.48 -22.38 7.40
C ARG A 37 -0.41 -21.89 6.41
N VAL A 38 0.06 -20.65 6.56
CA VAL A 38 1.19 -20.14 5.75
C VAL A 38 2.43 -21.01 5.93
N ARG A 39 2.79 -21.33 7.17
CA ARG A 39 3.95 -22.18 7.47
C ARG A 39 3.83 -23.57 6.87
N GLU A 40 2.66 -24.20 6.92
CA GLU A 40 2.39 -25.48 6.27
C GLU A 40 2.66 -25.43 4.76
N LEU A 41 2.12 -24.42 4.08
CA LEU A 41 2.29 -24.22 2.64
C LEU A 41 3.76 -24.04 2.26
N LEU A 42 4.52 -23.25 3.03
CA LEU A 42 5.94 -23.04 2.82
C LEU A 42 6.75 -24.32 3.10
N SER A 43 6.43 -25.06 4.18
CA SER A 43 7.11 -26.31 4.57
C SER A 43 6.96 -27.40 3.52
N ALA A 44 5.81 -27.47 2.85
CA ALA A 44 5.51 -28.49 1.85
C ALA A 44 6.31 -28.34 0.54
N ARG A 45 7.09 -27.27 0.37
CA ARG A 45 7.81 -26.96 -0.89
C ARG A 45 9.32 -27.22 -0.82
N GLY A 46 9.79 -27.90 0.22
CA GLY A 46 11.22 -28.22 0.41
C GLY A 46 12.02 -27.03 0.97
N PRO A 47 13.35 -27.05 0.82
CA PRO A 47 14.17 -25.98 1.36
C PRO A 47 13.94 -24.67 0.59
N LEU A 48 13.66 -23.61 1.35
CA LEU A 48 13.52 -22.26 0.81
C LEU A 48 14.86 -21.55 0.87
N ALA A 49 15.26 -20.91 -0.23
CA ALA A 49 16.48 -20.09 -0.28
C ALA A 49 16.32 -18.80 0.51
N ALA A 50 15.16 -18.14 0.41
CA ALA A 50 14.81 -16.95 1.17
C ALA A 50 13.29 -16.74 1.19
N VAL A 51 12.82 -15.89 2.12
CA VAL A 51 11.41 -15.48 2.21
C VAL A 51 11.32 -13.96 2.23
N GLY A 52 10.50 -13.39 1.34
CA GLY A 52 10.09 -12.00 1.39
C GLY A 52 8.68 -11.88 1.96
N VAL A 53 8.48 -10.90 2.81
CA VAL A 53 7.21 -10.66 3.50
C VAL A 53 6.81 -9.20 3.34
N ALA A 54 5.69 -8.95 2.68
CA ALA A 54 5.00 -7.66 2.62
C ALA A 54 3.71 -7.79 3.44
N CYS A 55 3.59 -7.12 4.58
CA CYS A 55 2.46 -7.33 5.50
C CYS A 55 1.89 -5.99 5.98
N PHE A 56 0.58 -5.98 6.27
CA PHE A 56 -0.03 -4.82 6.91
C PHE A 56 0.72 -4.45 8.20
N GLY A 57 0.64 -3.19 8.59
CA GLY A 57 1.32 -2.63 9.75
C GLY A 57 0.38 -2.20 10.89
N PRO A 58 0.96 -1.44 11.86
CA PRO A 58 2.37 -1.06 11.94
C PRO A 58 3.30 -2.24 12.22
N LEU A 59 4.49 -2.25 11.59
CA LEU A 59 5.41 -3.39 11.57
C LEU A 59 6.84 -2.96 11.92
N ASP A 60 7.48 -3.65 12.85
CA ASP A 60 8.93 -3.64 12.97
C ASP A 60 9.54 -4.48 11.85
N THR A 61 10.01 -3.83 10.82
CA THR A 61 10.56 -4.49 9.62
C THR A 61 11.89 -5.22 9.88
N ASN A 62 12.61 -4.89 10.95
CA ASN A 62 13.85 -5.56 11.33
C ASN A 62 13.55 -6.87 12.12
N ALA A 63 12.66 -6.77 13.10
CA ALA A 63 12.29 -7.92 13.92
C ALA A 63 11.26 -8.84 13.23
N GLY A 64 10.46 -8.32 12.30
CA GLY A 64 9.31 -9.01 11.72
C GLY A 64 8.15 -9.14 12.71
N ARG A 65 7.94 -8.12 13.53
CA ARG A 65 6.94 -8.12 14.59
C ARG A 65 5.92 -7.00 14.38
N LEU A 66 4.64 -7.34 14.46
CA LEU A 66 3.58 -6.35 14.43
C LEU A 66 3.52 -5.58 15.76
N PHE A 67 3.34 -4.26 15.66
CA PHE A 67 2.92 -3.44 16.80
C PHE A 67 1.42 -3.59 17.05
N ASP A 68 0.86 -2.76 17.92
CA ASP A 68 -0.58 -2.73 18.09
C ASP A 68 -1.27 -2.37 16.77
N THR A 69 -2.22 -3.18 16.37
CA THR A 69 -2.95 -3.06 15.11
C THR A 69 -4.45 -3.11 15.40
N PRO A 70 -5.28 -2.42 14.60
CA PRO A 70 -6.74 -2.49 14.74
C PRO A 70 -7.33 -3.90 14.57
N LYS A 71 -6.53 -4.86 14.09
CA LYS A 71 -6.97 -6.25 13.94
C LYS A 71 -6.88 -7.01 15.25
N PRO A 72 -8.01 -7.52 15.77
CA PRO A 72 -7.99 -8.41 16.93
C PRO A 72 -7.02 -9.58 16.75
N SER A 73 -6.31 -9.98 17.81
CA SER A 73 -5.34 -11.09 17.83
C SER A 73 -4.06 -10.93 16.99
N TRP A 74 -3.80 -9.76 16.38
CA TRP A 74 -2.60 -9.51 15.58
C TRP A 74 -1.58 -8.60 16.26
N GLY A 75 -1.96 -7.84 17.31
CA GLY A 75 -1.04 -6.99 18.06
C GLY A 75 0.08 -7.80 18.71
N GLY A 76 1.33 -7.37 18.53
CA GLY A 76 2.52 -8.00 19.09
C GLY A 76 2.94 -9.33 18.45
N VAL A 77 2.28 -9.77 17.36
CA VAL A 77 2.56 -11.05 16.70
C VAL A 77 3.96 -11.04 16.06
N ASP A 78 4.71 -12.10 16.33
CA ASP A 78 5.99 -12.40 15.68
C ASP A 78 5.73 -13.17 14.38
N LEU A 79 5.79 -12.45 13.26
CA LEU A 79 5.59 -13.03 11.93
C LEU A 79 6.70 -14.01 11.58
N ARG A 80 7.96 -13.73 11.99
CA ARG A 80 9.11 -14.61 11.72
C ARG A 80 8.87 -15.99 12.33
N ALA A 81 8.58 -16.04 13.62
CA ALA A 81 8.32 -17.30 14.32
C ALA A 81 7.06 -18.00 13.80
N GLY A 82 6.06 -17.23 13.35
CA GLY A 82 4.78 -17.77 12.87
C GLY A 82 4.84 -18.44 11.50
N ILE A 83 5.66 -17.92 10.57
CA ILE A 83 5.64 -18.35 9.16
C ILE A 83 6.83 -19.23 8.76
N LEU A 84 8.00 -19.05 9.38
CA LEU A 84 9.19 -19.78 8.93
C LEU A 84 9.12 -21.24 9.34
N PRO A 85 9.35 -22.18 8.39
CA PRO A 85 9.45 -23.60 8.70
C PRO A 85 10.72 -23.92 9.50
N ARG A 86 11.77 -23.12 9.34
CA ARG A 86 13.07 -23.22 9.99
C ARG A 86 13.60 -21.83 10.31
N ALA A 87 14.27 -21.68 11.44
CA ALA A 87 14.79 -20.40 11.92
C ALA A 87 15.97 -19.86 11.10
N ASP A 88 16.67 -20.71 10.36
CA ASP A 88 17.85 -20.37 9.54
C ASP A 88 17.51 -19.88 8.13
N VAL A 89 16.24 -19.90 7.73
CA VAL A 89 15.83 -19.36 6.43
C VAL A 89 15.95 -17.82 6.44
N PRO A 90 16.72 -17.21 5.52
CA PRO A 90 16.80 -15.77 5.40
C PRO A 90 15.41 -15.18 5.12
N VAL A 91 15.06 -14.09 5.84
CA VAL A 91 13.77 -13.44 5.65
C VAL A 91 13.90 -11.92 5.74
N ARG A 92 13.15 -11.22 4.88
CA ARG A 92 13.04 -9.77 4.87
C ARG A 92 11.59 -9.34 4.95
N PHE A 93 11.33 -8.36 5.82
CA PHE A 93 10.00 -7.84 6.09
C PHE A 93 9.89 -6.40 5.60
N GLU A 94 8.73 -6.06 5.01
CA GLU A 94 8.29 -4.71 4.69
C GLU A 94 6.77 -4.60 4.89
N THR A 95 6.27 -3.37 4.88
CA THR A 95 4.83 -3.14 4.83
C THR A 95 4.25 -3.57 3.47
N ASP A 96 2.97 -3.88 3.44
CA ASP A 96 2.24 -4.26 2.22
C ASP A 96 2.35 -3.18 1.13
N VAL A 97 2.26 -1.90 1.50
CA VAL A 97 2.40 -0.78 0.56
C VAL A 97 3.83 -0.59 0.04
N VAL A 98 4.86 -0.86 0.86
CA VAL A 98 6.25 -0.88 0.39
C VAL A 98 6.47 -2.08 -0.52
N GLY A 99 5.92 -3.24 -0.18
CA GLY A 99 5.89 -4.39 -1.07
C GLY A 99 5.27 -4.05 -2.41
N ALA A 100 4.10 -3.40 -2.42
CA ALA A 100 3.45 -2.98 -3.65
C ALA A 100 4.32 -1.99 -4.47
N ALA A 101 4.96 -1.01 -3.83
CA ALA A 101 5.88 -0.08 -4.49
C ALA A 101 7.06 -0.81 -5.16
N LEU A 102 7.69 -1.76 -4.45
CA LEU A 102 8.78 -2.58 -4.99
C LEU A 102 8.32 -3.49 -6.15
N GLY A 103 7.13 -4.05 -6.05
CA GLY A 103 6.52 -4.84 -7.12
C GLY A 103 6.27 -4.01 -8.37
N GLU A 104 5.66 -2.84 -8.22
CA GLU A 104 5.40 -1.90 -9.31
C GLU A 104 6.70 -1.39 -9.94
N GLN A 105 7.74 -1.13 -9.15
CA GLN A 105 9.06 -0.76 -9.67
C GLN A 105 9.69 -1.89 -10.48
N ALA A 106 9.57 -3.13 -10.02
CA ALA A 106 10.21 -4.26 -10.68
C ALA A 106 9.49 -4.73 -11.95
N ARG A 107 8.15 -4.73 -11.96
CA ARG A 107 7.34 -5.39 -13.00
C ARG A 107 6.10 -4.62 -13.45
N GLY A 108 5.76 -3.51 -12.78
CA GLY A 108 4.55 -2.76 -13.04
C GLY A 108 4.79 -1.40 -13.66
N ALA A 109 3.90 -0.48 -13.33
CA ALA A 109 3.91 0.88 -13.86
C ALA A 109 5.07 1.75 -13.34
N GLY A 110 5.79 1.30 -12.31
CA GLY A 110 6.96 1.96 -11.75
C GLY A 110 8.30 1.59 -12.39
N GLN A 111 8.30 0.75 -13.43
CA GLN A 111 9.55 0.35 -14.09
C GLN A 111 10.35 1.56 -14.60
N GLY A 112 11.67 1.52 -14.38
CA GLY A 112 12.61 2.58 -14.76
C GLY A 112 12.70 3.74 -13.77
N CYS A 113 11.80 3.85 -12.79
CA CYS A 113 11.84 4.91 -11.78
C CYS A 113 12.64 4.45 -10.55
N ARG A 114 13.44 5.37 -10.00
CA ARG A 114 14.14 5.19 -8.72
C ARG A 114 13.38 5.85 -7.59
N ASP A 115 12.78 7.01 -7.85
CA ASP A 115 11.97 7.77 -6.90
C ASP A 115 10.49 7.53 -7.20
N LEU A 116 9.88 6.64 -6.43
CA LEU A 116 8.54 6.14 -6.68
C LEU A 116 7.68 6.24 -5.42
N VAL A 117 6.46 6.72 -5.58
CA VAL A 117 5.44 6.63 -4.54
C VAL A 117 4.29 5.76 -5.03
N TYR A 118 3.96 4.74 -4.28
CA TYR A 118 2.76 3.94 -4.45
C TYR A 118 1.76 4.27 -3.33
N VAL A 119 0.55 4.65 -3.68
CA VAL A 119 -0.52 4.92 -2.72
C VAL A 119 -1.66 3.94 -2.95
N THR A 120 -2.07 3.22 -1.92
CA THR A 120 -3.32 2.46 -1.95
C THR A 120 -4.46 3.28 -1.34
N VAL A 121 -5.58 3.40 -2.05
CA VAL A 121 -6.83 3.97 -1.55
C VAL A 121 -7.90 2.87 -1.63
N GLY A 122 -8.09 2.21 -0.50
CA GLY A 122 -9.03 1.09 -0.34
C GLY A 122 -9.85 1.27 0.93
N THR A 123 -9.98 0.25 1.76
CA THR A 123 -10.60 0.34 3.10
C THR A 123 -9.92 1.41 3.96
N GLY A 124 -8.59 1.50 3.86
CA GLY A 124 -7.76 2.57 4.42
C GLY A 124 -6.95 3.28 3.35
N ILE A 125 -5.99 4.13 3.77
CA ILE A 125 -4.99 4.76 2.92
C ILE A 125 -3.60 4.48 3.48
N GLY A 126 -2.71 3.95 2.64
CA GLY A 126 -1.30 3.76 2.95
C GLY A 126 -0.43 4.10 1.75
N ALA A 127 0.87 4.33 1.98
CA ALA A 127 1.81 4.51 0.88
C ALA A 127 3.18 3.87 1.12
N GLY A 128 3.72 3.29 0.07
CA GLY A 128 5.11 2.85 -0.05
C GLY A 128 5.92 3.91 -0.79
N LEU A 129 6.96 4.43 -0.15
CA LEU A 129 7.83 5.46 -0.69
C LEU A 129 9.20 4.86 -0.97
N LEU A 130 9.67 4.98 -2.20
CA LEU A 130 11.03 4.63 -2.61
C LEU A 130 11.77 5.90 -2.99
N VAL A 131 12.95 6.09 -2.42
CA VAL A 131 13.89 7.16 -2.79
C VAL A 131 15.20 6.50 -3.17
N ASP A 132 15.71 6.81 -4.35
CA ASP A 132 16.89 6.17 -4.94
C ASP A 132 16.75 4.62 -5.02
N GLY A 133 15.52 4.14 -5.25
CA GLY A 133 15.18 2.72 -5.28
C GLY A 133 15.10 2.03 -3.91
N VAL A 134 15.27 2.77 -2.83
CA VAL A 134 15.30 2.23 -1.46
C VAL A 134 14.05 2.67 -0.69
N PRO A 135 13.37 1.75 0.03
CA PRO A 135 12.25 2.11 0.88
C PRO A 135 12.63 3.16 1.94
N VAL A 136 11.82 4.21 2.04
CA VAL A 136 11.98 5.23 3.07
C VAL A 136 11.65 4.65 4.44
N ARG A 137 12.59 4.77 5.36
CA ARG A 137 12.43 4.32 6.75
C ARG A 137 13.33 5.14 7.69
N GLY A 138 12.92 5.17 8.93
CA GLY A 138 13.65 5.80 10.02
C GLY A 138 13.41 5.00 11.30
N ARG A 139 12.82 5.62 12.29
CA ARG A 139 12.36 4.92 13.51
C ARG A 139 11.23 3.93 13.24
N LEU A 140 10.44 4.23 12.22
CA LEU A 140 9.34 3.43 11.73
C LEU A 140 9.23 3.68 10.21
N HIS A 141 8.43 2.90 9.50
CA HIS A 141 7.98 3.22 8.15
C HIS A 141 7.03 4.43 8.15
N PRO A 142 6.92 5.18 7.04
CA PRO A 142 5.95 6.27 6.92
C PRO A 142 4.51 5.79 7.09
N GLU A 143 3.72 6.57 7.81
CA GLU A 143 2.27 6.38 8.04
C GLU A 143 1.49 7.56 7.43
N VAL A 144 1.69 7.77 6.14
CA VAL A 144 1.17 8.97 5.43
C VAL A 144 -0.36 9.04 5.36
N GLY A 145 -1.05 7.91 5.48
CA GLY A 145 -2.52 7.89 5.59
C GLY A 145 -3.04 8.72 6.76
N HIS A 146 -2.19 9.00 7.75
CA HIS A 146 -2.54 9.80 8.92
C HIS A 146 -2.12 11.27 8.84
N LEU A 147 -1.70 11.76 7.66
CA LEU A 147 -1.43 13.19 7.44
C LEU A 147 -2.68 14.02 7.75
N ARG A 148 -2.47 15.19 8.35
CA ARG A 148 -3.52 16.21 8.53
C ARG A 148 -3.59 17.06 7.28
N LEU A 149 -4.79 17.17 6.74
CA LEU A 149 -5.08 17.95 5.53
C LEU A 149 -5.88 19.21 5.87
N ALA A 150 -5.77 20.22 5.01
CA ALA A 150 -6.67 21.35 5.07
C ALA A 150 -8.06 20.92 4.59
N ARG A 151 -9.10 21.29 5.31
CA ARG A 151 -10.48 20.91 5.01
C ARG A 151 -11.01 21.66 3.78
N ALA A 152 -11.81 21.00 2.98
CA ALA A 152 -12.62 21.70 1.99
C ALA A 152 -13.55 22.69 2.70
N ALA A 153 -13.82 23.84 2.06
CA ALA A 153 -14.69 24.85 2.62
C ALA A 153 -16.09 24.27 2.91
N GLY A 154 -16.56 24.44 4.15
CA GLY A 154 -17.85 23.93 4.59
C GLY A 154 -17.88 22.43 4.95
N ASP A 155 -16.82 21.69 4.78
CA ASP A 155 -16.77 20.28 5.21
C ASP A 155 -16.65 20.18 6.73
N THR A 156 -17.68 19.63 7.38
CA THR A 156 -17.78 19.45 8.83
C THR A 156 -17.68 18.00 9.27
N PHE A 157 -17.41 17.06 8.35
CA PHE A 157 -17.29 15.64 8.66
C PHE A 157 -16.17 15.38 9.67
N ARG A 158 -16.46 14.67 10.76
CA ARG A 158 -15.50 14.45 11.85
C ARG A 158 -14.36 13.51 11.50
N GLY A 159 -14.46 12.81 10.35
CA GLY A 159 -13.53 11.78 9.93
C GLY A 159 -13.82 10.41 10.54
N ALA A 160 -13.42 9.36 9.82
CA ALA A 160 -13.67 7.96 10.18
C ALA A 160 -12.46 7.27 10.84
N CYS A 161 -11.29 7.92 10.90
CA CYS A 161 -10.11 7.31 11.54
C CYS A 161 -10.31 7.22 13.06
N PRO A 162 -10.16 6.03 13.67
CA PRO A 162 -10.37 5.84 15.10
C PRO A 162 -9.34 6.58 15.97
N HIS A 163 -8.15 6.88 15.44
CA HIS A 163 -7.09 7.57 16.17
C HIS A 163 -7.10 9.10 15.97
N HIS A 164 -7.34 9.55 14.74
CA HIS A 164 -7.13 10.93 14.34
C HIS A 164 -8.40 11.64 13.84
N GLY A 165 -9.52 10.95 13.72
CA GLY A 165 -10.72 11.50 13.11
C GLY A 165 -10.46 11.90 11.66
N ALA A 166 -10.23 13.19 11.42
CA ALA A 166 -10.10 13.80 10.10
C ALA A 166 -8.63 13.87 9.60
N CYS A 167 -7.89 12.75 9.63
CA CYS A 167 -6.66 12.59 8.86
C CYS A 167 -6.99 12.18 7.41
N TRP A 168 -6.00 12.08 6.54
CA TRP A 168 -6.20 11.73 5.13
C TRP A 168 -7.03 10.45 4.96
N GLU A 169 -6.65 9.36 5.62
CA GLU A 169 -7.42 8.11 5.63
C GLU A 169 -8.84 8.31 6.16
N GLY A 170 -8.98 9.05 7.27
CA GLY A 170 -10.28 9.34 7.87
C GLY A 170 -11.20 10.23 7.05
N LEU A 171 -10.69 10.84 5.98
CA LEU A 171 -11.46 11.71 5.08
C LEU A 171 -11.76 11.05 3.73
N ALA A 172 -10.82 10.29 3.16
CA ALA A 172 -10.86 9.85 1.76
C ALA A 172 -10.75 8.33 1.55
N SER A 173 -10.62 7.52 2.60
CA SER A 173 -10.66 6.05 2.47
C SER A 173 -12.07 5.53 2.16
N GLY A 174 -12.17 4.28 1.71
CA GLY A 174 -13.47 3.63 1.51
C GLY A 174 -14.33 3.61 2.77
N ALA A 175 -13.72 3.43 3.95
CA ALA A 175 -14.42 3.54 5.23
C ALA A 175 -14.94 4.96 5.50
N ALA A 176 -14.14 5.97 5.16
CA ALA A 176 -14.55 7.37 5.31
C ALA A 176 -15.67 7.75 4.34
N ILE A 177 -15.58 7.30 3.08
CA ILE A 177 -16.63 7.50 2.07
C ILE A 177 -17.94 6.86 2.53
N ALA A 178 -17.89 5.61 3.00
CA ALA A 178 -19.08 4.93 3.51
C ALA A 178 -19.69 5.66 4.71
N ALA A 179 -18.86 6.17 5.62
CA ALA A 179 -19.34 6.93 6.78
C ALA A 179 -19.93 8.30 6.40
N ARG A 180 -19.43 8.95 5.33
CA ARG A 180 -20.00 10.21 4.80
C ARG A 180 -21.31 10.00 4.08
N ALA A 181 -21.38 8.99 3.19
CA ALA A 181 -22.50 8.76 2.28
C ALA A 181 -23.58 7.82 2.85
N GLY A 182 -23.28 7.12 3.95
CA GLY A 182 -24.18 6.13 4.55
C GLY A 182 -24.29 4.82 3.78
N ARG A 183 -23.44 4.60 2.77
CA ARG A 183 -23.38 3.38 1.94
C ARG A 183 -21.98 3.20 1.34
N PRO A 184 -21.58 1.96 0.96
CA PRO A 184 -20.27 1.67 0.39
C PRO A 184 -19.94 2.50 -0.87
N ALA A 185 -18.65 2.77 -1.08
CA ALA A 185 -18.16 3.58 -2.20
C ALA A 185 -18.54 3.00 -3.58
N GLU A 186 -18.57 1.67 -3.70
CA GLU A 186 -18.94 0.94 -4.93
C GLU A 186 -20.42 1.05 -5.29
N GLU A 187 -21.28 1.45 -4.34
CA GLU A 187 -22.73 1.65 -4.55
C GLU A 187 -23.08 3.11 -4.87
N LEU A 188 -22.08 4.01 -4.82
CA LEU A 188 -22.31 5.43 -5.06
C LEU A 188 -22.33 5.73 -6.56
N PRO A 189 -23.30 6.53 -7.04
CA PRO A 189 -23.30 7.01 -8.42
C PRO A 189 -22.08 7.93 -8.68
N ASP A 190 -21.73 8.08 -9.96
CA ASP A 190 -20.55 8.85 -10.35
C ASP A 190 -20.69 10.36 -10.06
N ASP A 191 -21.90 10.85 -10.00
CA ASP A 191 -22.27 12.24 -9.71
C ASP A 191 -22.61 12.53 -8.23
N ASP A 192 -22.35 11.57 -7.33
CA ASP A 192 -22.55 11.80 -5.89
C ASP A 192 -21.61 12.88 -5.38
N PRO A 193 -22.13 13.92 -4.69
CA PRO A 193 -21.32 15.07 -4.25
C PRO A 193 -20.21 14.71 -3.27
N VAL A 194 -20.21 13.52 -2.69
CA VAL A 194 -19.10 13.05 -1.84
C VAL A 194 -17.80 12.93 -2.63
N TRP A 195 -17.88 12.68 -3.95
CA TRP A 195 -16.67 12.54 -4.78
C TRP A 195 -15.89 13.83 -4.91
N ASP A 196 -16.53 15.00 -4.90
CA ASP A 196 -15.83 16.29 -4.90
C ASP A 196 -14.94 16.45 -3.65
N LEU A 197 -15.45 16.02 -2.48
CA LEU A 197 -14.68 16.01 -1.24
C LEU A 197 -13.53 15.00 -1.27
N VAL A 198 -13.79 13.80 -1.78
CA VAL A 198 -12.77 12.75 -1.94
C VAL A 198 -11.67 13.20 -2.88
N VAL A 199 -12.01 13.79 -4.03
CA VAL A 199 -11.05 14.37 -4.99
C VAL A 199 -10.19 15.43 -4.31
N HIS A 200 -10.80 16.34 -3.55
CA HIS A 200 -10.07 17.38 -2.84
C HIS A 200 -9.09 16.79 -1.81
N ASP A 201 -9.56 15.86 -0.99
CA ASP A 201 -8.75 15.25 0.07
C ASP A 201 -7.62 14.38 -0.51
N LEU A 202 -7.90 13.61 -1.58
CA LEU A 202 -6.87 12.82 -2.28
C LEU A 202 -5.82 13.74 -2.92
N ALA A 203 -6.25 14.79 -3.59
CA ALA A 203 -5.34 15.74 -4.23
C ALA A 203 -4.38 16.40 -3.23
N GLN A 204 -4.85 16.77 -2.03
CA GLN A 204 -3.99 17.32 -1.00
C GLN A 204 -2.96 16.33 -0.47
N GLY A 205 -3.37 15.08 -0.18
CA GLY A 205 -2.45 14.05 0.27
C GLY A 205 -1.37 13.73 -0.78
N LEU A 206 -1.77 13.60 -2.04
CA LEU A 206 -0.83 13.37 -3.15
C LEU A 206 0.09 14.59 -3.37
N LEU A 207 -0.42 15.81 -3.26
CA LEU A 207 0.41 17.02 -3.31
C LEU A 207 1.43 17.06 -2.18
N ALA A 208 1.03 16.72 -0.95
CA ALA A 208 1.95 16.67 0.17
C ALA A 208 3.09 15.67 -0.07
N LEU A 209 2.79 14.49 -0.63
CA LEU A 209 3.81 13.52 -1.02
C LEU A 209 4.70 14.05 -2.15
N THR A 210 4.13 14.69 -3.15
CA THR A 210 4.88 15.31 -4.25
C THR A 210 5.86 16.37 -3.75
N LEU A 211 5.41 17.24 -2.87
CA LEU A 211 6.25 18.33 -2.32
C LEU A 211 7.34 17.83 -1.35
N THR A 212 7.18 16.63 -0.78
CA THR A 212 8.13 16.09 0.20
C THR A 212 9.13 15.10 -0.39
N THR A 213 8.73 14.33 -1.39
CA THR A 213 9.57 13.26 -1.97
C THR A 213 9.96 13.50 -3.43
N ALA A 214 9.31 14.47 -4.11
CA ALA A 214 9.54 14.80 -5.52
C ALA A 214 9.65 13.56 -6.43
N PRO A 215 8.68 12.61 -6.40
CA PRO A 215 8.83 11.32 -7.04
C PRO A 215 8.83 11.47 -8.58
N GLU A 216 9.60 10.62 -9.26
CA GLU A 216 9.56 10.48 -10.73
C GLU A 216 8.18 9.96 -11.18
N ARG A 217 7.53 9.15 -10.32
CA ARG A 217 6.19 8.62 -10.58
C ARG A 217 5.41 8.39 -9.29
N LEU A 218 4.13 8.72 -9.34
CA LEU A 218 3.16 8.49 -8.29
C LEU A 218 2.10 7.52 -8.80
N LEU A 219 2.01 6.35 -8.20
CA LEU A 219 1.07 5.30 -8.57
C LEU A 219 -0.06 5.20 -7.56
N VAL A 220 -1.29 5.12 -8.04
CA VAL A 220 -2.47 4.98 -7.19
C VAL A 220 -3.12 3.63 -7.46
N GLY A 221 -3.28 2.85 -6.39
CA GLY A 221 -3.96 1.57 -6.37
C GLY A 221 -5.13 1.56 -5.36
N GLY A 222 -5.66 0.36 -5.11
CA GLY A 222 -6.81 0.17 -4.22
C GLY A 222 -8.15 0.40 -4.90
N GLY A 223 -9.21 -0.18 -4.33
CA GLY A 223 -10.53 -0.19 -4.98
C GLY A 223 -11.13 1.19 -5.22
N VAL A 224 -10.95 2.12 -4.29
CA VAL A 224 -11.37 3.52 -4.46
C VAL A 224 -10.44 4.24 -5.44
N GLY A 225 -9.11 4.08 -5.28
CA GLY A 225 -8.11 4.77 -6.11
C GLY A 225 -8.20 4.41 -7.60
N LEU A 226 -8.67 3.21 -7.92
CA LEU A 226 -8.84 2.70 -9.29
C LEU A 226 -10.24 2.97 -9.87
N ARG A 227 -11.09 3.75 -9.16
CA ARG A 227 -12.40 4.14 -9.71
C ARG A 227 -12.21 4.90 -11.04
N PRO A 228 -12.95 4.54 -12.10
CA PRO A 228 -12.86 5.23 -13.40
C PRO A 228 -13.07 6.75 -13.26
N GLY A 229 -12.22 7.55 -13.91
CA GLY A 229 -12.29 9.01 -13.93
C GLY A 229 -11.82 9.72 -12.65
N LEU A 230 -11.68 9.02 -11.52
CA LEU A 230 -11.30 9.66 -10.24
C LEU A 230 -9.90 10.27 -10.31
N LEU A 231 -8.94 9.54 -10.85
CA LEU A 231 -7.55 9.99 -10.85
C LEU A 231 -7.30 11.21 -11.73
N GLU A 232 -8.06 11.36 -12.81
CA GLU A 232 -8.02 12.54 -13.68
C GLU A 232 -8.51 13.79 -12.95
N GLN A 233 -9.62 13.67 -12.22
CA GLN A 233 -10.15 14.76 -11.39
C GLN A 233 -9.18 15.12 -10.25
N VAL A 234 -8.59 14.10 -9.61
CA VAL A 234 -7.58 14.29 -8.55
C VAL A 234 -6.34 15.00 -9.10
N ARG A 235 -5.86 14.64 -10.31
CA ARG A 235 -4.74 15.34 -10.96
C ARG A 235 -5.05 16.81 -11.20
N SER A 236 -6.20 17.11 -11.80
CA SER A 236 -6.63 18.50 -12.04
C SER A 236 -6.69 19.30 -10.74
N ARG A 237 -7.27 18.72 -9.70
CA ARG A 237 -7.37 19.35 -8.39
C ARG A 237 -6.01 19.54 -7.71
N LEU A 238 -5.10 18.60 -7.86
CA LEU A 238 -3.73 18.70 -7.34
C LEU A 238 -2.99 19.88 -7.97
N LEU A 239 -3.08 20.04 -9.29
CA LEU A 239 -2.44 21.15 -10.00
C LEU A 239 -3.04 22.51 -9.62
N GLU A 240 -4.35 22.60 -9.40
CA GLU A 240 -5.00 23.78 -8.86
C GLU A 240 -4.47 24.12 -7.46
N LEU A 241 -4.38 23.13 -6.57
CA LEU A 241 -3.86 23.31 -5.21
C LEU A 241 -2.36 23.67 -5.20
N ALA A 242 -1.60 23.20 -6.18
CA ALA A 242 -0.20 23.59 -6.37
C ALA A 242 -0.05 25.05 -6.79
N ALA A 243 -1.13 25.73 -7.25
CA ALA A 243 -1.19 27.16 -7.55
C ALA A 243 -0.06 27.66 -8.45
N GLY A 244 0.38 26.85 -9.41
CA GLY A 244 1.49 27.19 -10.31
C GLY A 244 2.90 27.04 -9.70
N TYR A 245 3.03 26.57 -8.46
CA TYR A 245 4.32 26.36 -7.83
C TYR A 245 5.10 25.19 -8.46
N LEU A 246 4.40 24.12 -8.86
CA LEU A 246 5.01 22.99 -9.58
C LEU A 246 5.22 23.38 -11.06
N PRO A 247 6.43 23.16 -11.62
CA PRO A 247 6.71 23.47 -13.02
C PRO A 247 5.78 22.71 -13.97
N PRO A 248 4.98 23.38 -14.82
CA PRO A 248 4.03 22.73 -15.71
C PRO A 248 4.69 21.71 -16.66
N GLU A 249 5.90 22.00 -17.11
CA GLU A 249 6.69 21.12 -17.98
C GLU A 249 7.12 19.79 -17.33
N ARG A 250 6.98 19.68 -16.00
CA ARG A 250 7.29 18.48 -15.23
C ARG A 250 6.05 17.74 -14.75
N PHE A 251 4.94 18.47 -14.54
CA PHE A 251 3.76 17.95 -13.85
C PHE A 251 2.45 18.19 -14.61
N GLY A 252 2.40 19.19 -15.53
CA GLY A 252 1.17 19.60 -16.18
C GLY A 252 0.67 18.62 -17.23
N ASP A 253 1.52 18.31 -18.23
CA ASP A 253 1.14 17.52 -19.41
C ASP A 253 1.55 16.05 -19.31
N ASP A 254 2.36 15.67 -18.31
CA ASP A 254 2.81 14.29 -18.14
C ASP A 254 1.78 13.44 -17.37
N ALA A 255 0.86 12.85 -18.14
CA ALA A 255 -0.10 11.90 -17.57
C ALA A 255 0.58 10.66 -16.94
N ALA A 256 1.81 10.36 -17.34
CA ALA A 256 2.55 9.21 -16.80
C ALA A 256 3.13 9.47 -15.40
N TRP A 257 3.26 10.72 -14.98
CA TRP A 257 3.73 11.05 -13.64
C TRP A 257 2.77 10.60 -12.53
N LEU A 258 1.46 10.82 -12.69
CA LEU A 258 0.40 10.37 -11.78
C LEU A 258 -0.53 9.42 -12.54
N GLN A 259 -0.46 8.13 -12.24
CA GLN A 259 -1.20 7.11 -12.99
C GLN A 259 -1.67 5.94 -12.10
N PRO A 260 -2.59 5.12 -12.59
CA PRO A 260 -2.98 3.90 -11.91
C PRO A 260 -1.81 2.93 -11.75
N ALA A 261 -1.81 2.19 -10.64
CA ALA A 261 -0.91 1.05 -10.44
C ALA A 261 -1.16 -0.04 -11.49
N GLY A 262 -0.09 -0.64 -12.03
CA GLY A 262 -0.16 -1.57 -13.14
C GLY A 262 -0.42 -3.03 -12.76
N LEU A 263 0.01 -3.47 -11.57
CA LEU A 263 -0.06 -4.87 -11.14
C LEU A 263 -1.33 -5.23 -10.36
N GLY A 264 -2.17 -4.24 -10.04
CA GLY A 264 -3.40 -4.45 -9.28
C GLY A 264 -3.14 -5.23 -7.99
N SER A 265 -3.90 -6.32 -7.76
CA SER A 265 -3.75 -7.16 -6.57
C SER A 265 -2.49 -8.03 -6.55
N GLY A 266 -1.65 -7.97 -7.58
CA GLY A 266 -0.38 -8.69 -7.67
C GLY A 266 0.82 -7.88 -7.17
N ALA A 267 0.67 -6.58 -6.93
CA ALA A 267 1.79 -5.70 -6.61
C ALA A 267 2.54 -6.13 -5.33
N GLY A 268 1.83 -6.42 -4.25
CA GLY A 268 2.43 -6.80 -2.98
C GLY A 268 3.19 -8.12 -3.04
N ILE A 269 2.66 -9.13 -3.74
CA ILE A 269 3.35 -10.42 -3.88
C ILE A 269 4.59 -10.33 -4.78
N GLU A 270 4.56 -9.51 -5.84
CA GLU A 270 5.75 -9.23 -6.65
C GLU A 270 6.84 -8.54 -5.83
N GLY A 271 6.47 -7.56 -5.00
CA GLY A 271 7.41 -6.94 -4.07
C GLY A 271 7.98 -7.91 -3.03
N ALA A 272 7.17 -8.84 -2.53
CA ALA A 272 7.66 -9.89 -1.65
C ALA A 272 8.74 -10.75 -2.34
N PHE A 273 8.62 -11.03 -3.65
CA PHE A 273 9.68 -11.70 -4.39
C PHE A 273 10.93 -10.83 -4.55
N VAL A 274 10.78 -9.52 -4.77
CA VAL A 274 11.93 -8.58 -4.77
C VAL A 274 12.68 -8.65 -3.44
N LEU A 275 11.95 -8.63 -2.31
CA LEU A 275 12.53 -8.75 -0.97
C LEU A 275 13.27 -10.07 -0.78
N ALA A 276 12.70 -11.20 -1.20
CA ALA A 276 13.34 -12.51 -1.09
C ALA A 276 14.62 -12.56 -1.92
N ARG A 277 14.59 -12.11 -3.17
CA ARG A 277 15.75 -12.09 -4.07
C ARG A 277 16.91 -11.28 -3.51
N SER A 278 16.65 -10.15 -2.87
CA SER A 278 17.69 -9.31 -2.27
C SER A 278 18.50 -9.98 -1.15
N LEU A 279 18.13 -11.18 -0.73
CA LEU A 279 18.82 -11.98 0.30
C LEU A 279 19.69 -13.11 -0.27
N VAL A 280 19.58 -13.40 -1.56
CA VAL A 280 20.28 -14.52 -2.22
C VAL A 280 21.18 -14.08 -3.38
N THR A 281 21.15 -12.77 -3.70
CA THR A 281 22.09 -12.10 -4.61
C THR A 281 23.21 -11.43 -3.81
#